data_cc4ec9d909129ec7910b689671ea1be5
#
_entry.id   cc4ec9d909129ec7910b689671ea1be5
#
_cell.length_a   1.000
_cell.length_b   1.000
_cell.length_c   1.000
_cell.angle_alpha   90.00
_cell.angle_beta   90.00
_cell.angle_gamma   90.00
#
_symmetry.space_group_name_H-M   'P 1'
#
loop_
_entity.id
_entity.type
_entity.pdbx_description
1 polymer ?
#
loop_
_entity_poly.entity_id
_entity_poly.type
_entity_poly.pdbx_seq_one_letter_code
_entity_poly.pdbx_strand_id
1 'polypeptide(L)'
;LEQSALQNILEGSVNTTKRQINGQYTTPSELARILVRLTMRDYSDDFLDCCCGTGTIPKAAIQIKKDLFTAKEAVESVWACDKYQYPLQVANISMTDADTINLANRIFQHNALTLNAGETIQVINPQTGDLMELTIPLFGAVASNLPFVPFEIIPDDDKTIVSQIPLFETLDQRSDLYCYIATKISDVIKPNGLLGIITSNSWLGTKTGSKFVETLRQKYNILQVHISGKGRWFKNADVVTTIIILQKKGNNEDITRFFLWKKSLYDLTMNTENEDKLINSALLGKELDNTVTTMASYSQQQIAEL
;
A
#
# COMPACT_ATOMS: atom_id res chain seq x y z
N LEU A 1 -9.99 25.63 -8.98
CA LEU A 1 -8.72 24.89 -8.98
C LEU A 1 -9.06 23.41 -9.02
N GLU A 2 -8.49 22.66 -9.95
CA GLU A 2 -8.61 21.20 -9.94
C GLU A 2 -8.03 20.68 -8.61
N GLN A 3 -8.67 19.68 -8.03
CA GLN A 3 -8.31 19.10 -6.74
C GLN A 3 -6.87 18.55 -6.72
N SER A 4 -6.44 17.99 -7.86
CA SER A 4 -5.04 17.58 -8.09
C SER A 4 -4.05 18.73 -8.04
N ALA A 5 -4.42 19.91 -8.54
CA ALA A 5 -3.58 21.10 -8.48
C ALA A 5 -3.47 21.63 -7.03
N LEU A 6 -4.57 21.62 -6.27
CA LEU A 6 -4.55 21.99 -4.85
C LEU A 6 -3.69 21.03 -4.03
N GLN A 7 -3.82 19.71 -4.27
CA GLN A 7 -2.99 18.69 -3.65
C GLN A 7 -1.50 18.94 -3.92
N ASN A 8 -1.11 19.19 -5.17
CA ASN A 8 0.27 19.47 -5.55
C ASN A 8 0.82 20.74 -4.88
N ILE A 9 0.01 21.79 -4.74
CA ILE A 9 0.40 23.04 -4.06
C ILE A 9 0.66 22.77 -2.57
N LEU A 10 -0.26 22.05 -1.91
CA LEU A 10 -0.15 21.70 -0.49
C LEU A 10 1.04 20.77 -0.23
N GLU A 11 1.24 19.79 -1.09
CA GLU A 11 2.42 18.91 -1.03
C GLU A 11 3.72 19.70 -1.25
N GLY A 12 3.76 20.64 -2.20
CA GLY A 12 4.90 21.52 -2.46
C GLY A 12 5.29 22.42 -1.29
N SER A 13 4.36 22.71 -0.38
CA SER A 13 4.60 23.55 0.80
C SER A 13 5.43 22.89 1.90
N VAL A 14 5.57 21.55 1.90
CA VAL A 14 6.39 20.80 2.87
C VAL A 14 7.82 20.70 2.38
N ASN A 15 8.77 21.04 3.26
CA ASN A 15 10.20 20.98 2.95
C ASN A 15 10.59 19.56 2.47
N THR A 16 11.15 19.48 1.26
CA THR A 16 11.54 18.23 0.59
C THR A 16 12.49 17.38 1.44
N THR A 17 13.40 18.05 2.18
CA THR A 17 14.35 17.37 3.08
C THR A 17 13.64 16.64 4.23
N LYS A 18 12.59 17.24 4.82
CA LYS A 18 11.80 16.55 5.87
C LYS A 18 11.02 15.36 5.33
N ARG A 19 10.51 15.45 4.10
CA ARG A 19 9.84 14.30 3.45
C ARG A 19 10.81 13.15 3.18
N GLN A 20 12.01 13.44 2.69
CA GLN A 20 13.04 12.44 2.44
C GLN A 20 13.51 11.75 3.73
N ILE A 21 13.68 12.49 4.82
CA ILE A 21 14.04 11.94 6.14
C ILE A 21 12.94 11.01 6.67
N ASN A 22 11.67 11.33 6.41
CA ASN A 22 10.54 10.50 6.83
C ASN A 22 10.20 9.37 5.84
N GLY A 23 10.98 9.20 4.74
CA GLY A 23 10.72 8.20 3.70
C GLY A 23 9.40 8.41 2.96
N GLN A 24 8.83 9.62 2.99
CA GLN A 24 7.54 9.97 2.41
C GLN A 24 7.71 10.39 0.94
N TYR A 25 7.28 9.52 0.04
CA TYR A 25 7.21 9.80 -1.39
C TYR A 25 5.77 9.74 -1.86
N THR A 26 5.31 10.82 -2.52
CA THR A 26 3.97 10.83 -3.11
C THR A 26 3.86 9.77 -4.19
N THR A 27 2.90 8.89 -4.06
CA THR A 27 2.65 7.82 -5.02
C THR A 27 2.03 8.41 -6.29
N PRO A 28 2.58 8.14 -7.50
CA PRO A 28 1.92 8.50 -8.73
C PRO A 28 0.51 7.92 -8.81
N SER A 29 -0.46 8.69 -9.30
CA SER A 29 -1.87 8.27 -9.37
C SER A 29 -2.08 6.99 -10.17
N GLU A 30 -1.31 6.83 -11.24
CA GLU A 30 -1.32 5.65 -12.09
C GLU A 30 -0.81 4.40 -11.34
N LEU A 31 0.26 4.56 -10.57
CA LEU A 31 0.81 3.47 -9.76
C LEU A 31 -0.13 3.08 -8.62
N ALA A 32 -0.79 4.07 -7.99
CA ALA A 32 -1.82 3.84 -6.98
C ALA A 32 -2.98 3.03 -7.54
N ARG A 33 -3.50 3.39 -8.71
CA ARG A 33 -4.57 2.66 -9.39
C ARG A 33 -4.18 1.20 -9.69
N ILE A 34 -2.98 0.98 -10.22
CA ILE A 34 -2.48 -0.37 -10.50
C ILE A 34 -2.35 -1.17 -9.20
N LEU A 35 -1.76 -0.59 -8.14
CA LEU A 35 -1.62 -1.26 -6.84
C LEU A 35 -2.97 -1.69 -6.27
N VAL A 36 -3.97 -0.80 -6.28
CA VAL A 36 -5.32 -1.11 -5.81
C VAL A 36 -5.93 -2.25 -6.64
N ARG A 37 -5.85 -2.19 -7.97
CA ARG A 37 -6.37 -3.25 -8.86
C ARG A 37 -5.68 -4.61 -8.67
N LEU A 38 -4.39 -4.62 -8.35
CA LEU A 38 -3.65 -5.85 -8.04
C LEU A 38 -4.02 -6.43 -6.68
N THR A 39 -4.41 -5.58 -5.72
CA THR A 39 -4.64 -5.97 -4.33
C THR A 39 -6.11 -6.28 -4.05
N MET A 40 -7.04 -5.48 -4.56
CA MET A 40 -8.47 -5.63 -4.25
C MET A 40 -9.12 -6.67 -5.19
N ARG A 41 -9.44 -7.85 -4.64
CA ARG A 41 -10.07 -8.96 -5.38
C ARG A 41 -11.58 -8.96 -5.21
N ASP A 42 -12.06 -8.68 -4.01
CA ASP A 42 -13.47 -8.46 -3.71
C ASP A 42 -13.67 -6.96 -3.44
N TYR A 43 -14.37 -6.31 -4.35
CA TYR A 43 -14.62 -4.87 -4.26
C TYR A 43 -15.67 -4.52 -3.19
N SER A 44 -16.40 -5.49 -2.65
CA SER A 44 -17.36 -5.29 -1.54
C SER A 44 -16.67 -5.24 -0.18
N ASP A 45 -15.43 -5.75 -0.06
CA ASP A 45 -14.66 -5.75 1.17
C ASP A 45 -14.20 -4.33 1.58
N ASP A 46 -14.01 -4.13 2.88
CA ASP A 46 -13.33 -2.94 3.40
C ASP A 46 -11.86 -2.91 2.94
N PHE A 47 -11.43 -1.72 2.54
CA PHE A 47 -10.08 -1.42 2.08
C PHE A 47 -9.36 -0.50 3.06
N LEU A 48 -8.05 -0.68 3.25
CA LEU A 48 -7.21 0.18 4.08
C LEU A 48 -5.93 0.60 3.34
N ASP A 49 -5.56 1.89 3.47
CA ASP A 49 -4.18 2.35 3.31
C ASP A 49 -3.63 2.77 4.68
N CYS A 50 -2.65 2.03 5.20
CA CYS A 50 -2.12 2.22 6.56
C CYS A 50 -1.01 3.26 6.67
N CYS A 51 -0.50 3.79 5.56
CA CYS A 51 0.50 4.86 5.48
C CYS A 51 0.10 5.81 4.33
N CYS A 52 -1.10 6.36 4.42
CA CYS A 52 -1.79 6.96 3.28
C CYS A 52 -1.16 8.27 2.76
N GLY A 53 -0.28 8.90 3.53
CA GLY A 53 0.32 10.17 3.16
C GLY A 53 -0.75 11.18 2.77
N THR A 54 -0.68 11.68 1.54
CA THR A 54 -1.64 12.68 1.00
C THR A 54 -2.86 12.06 0.31
N GLY A 55 -3.08 10.75 0.46
CA GLY A 55 -4.34 10.10 0.12
C GLY A 55 -4.48 9.63 -1.33
N THR A 56 -3.40 9.47 -2.09
CA THR A 56 -3.47 9.06 -3.50
C THR A 56 -4.01 7.63 -3.68
N ILE A 57 -3.58 6.69 -2.83
CA ILE A 57 -4.04 5.29 -2.90
C ILE A 57 -5.49 5.15 -2.47
N PRO A 58 -5.94 5.67 -1.29
CA PRO A 58 -7.33 5.56 -0.91
C PRO A 58 -8.27 6.32 -1.86
N LYS A 59 -7.84 7.45 -2.45
CA LYS A 59 -8.59 8.10 -3.53
C LYS A 59 -8.80 7.17 -4.73
N ALA A 60 -7.75 6.49 -5.18
CA ALA A 60 -7.85 5.52 -6.27
C ALA A 60 -8.81 4.37 -5.93
N ALA A 61 -8.80 3.90 -4.67
CA ALA A 61 -9.72 2.86 -4.20
C ALA A 61 -11.19 3.33 -4.22
N ILE A 62 -11.48 4.56 -3.75
CA ILE A 62 -12.83 5.15 -3.82
C ILE A 62 -13.29 5.26 -5.28
N GLN A 63 -12.44 5.78 -6.18
CA GLN A 63 -12.79 5.92 -7.59
C GLN A 63 -13.12 4.58 -8.24
N ILE A 64 -12.32 3.54 -8.01
CA ILE A 64 -12.57 2.20 -8.56
C ILE A 64 -13.87 1.61 -7.98
N LYS A 65 -14.13 1.80 -6.67
CA LYS A 65 -15.38 1.30 -6.06
C LYS A 65 -16.61 2.06 -6.56
N LYS A 66 -16.51 3.34 -6.87
CA LYS A 66 -17.64 4.15 -7.43
C LYS A 66 -18.11 3.65 -8.79
N ASP A 67 -17.30 2.89 -9.53
CA ASP A 67 -17.73 2.24 -10.78
C ASP A 67 -18.71 1.07 -10.53
N LEU A 68 -18.78 0.54 -9.32
CA LEU A 68 -19.54 -0.67 -8.95
C LEU A 68 -20.59 -0.42 -7.86
N PHE A 69 -20.40 0.60 -7.02
CA PHE A 69 -21.19 0.90 -5.83
C PHE A 69 -21.62 2.37 -5.81
N THR A 70 -22.53 2.73 -4.92
CA THR A 70 -22.87 4.12 -4.67
C THR A 70 -21.67 4.89 -4.10
N ALA A 71 -21.63 6.22 -4.29
CA ALA A 71 -20.59 7.06 -3.73
C ALA A 71 -20.46 6.88 -2.21
N LYS A 72 -21.59 6.70 -1.51
CA LYS A 72 -21.63 6.48 -0.07
C LYS A 72 -20.95 5.14 0.31
N GLU A 73 -21.34 4.04 -0.32
CA GLU A 73 -20.73 2.72 -0.06
C GLU A 73 -19.24 2.71 -0.37
N ALA A 74 -18.83 3.36 -1.47
CA ALA A 74 -17.42 3.49 -1.84
C ALA A 74 -16.62 4.23 -0.75
N VAL A 75 -17.10 5.38 -0.28
CA VAL A 75 -16.43 6.17 0.78
C VAL A 75 -16.43 5.41 2.11
N GLU A 76 -17.56 4.82 2.49
CA GLU A 76 -17.69 4.12 3.78
C GLU A 76 -16.93 2.79 3.85
N SER A 77 -16.47 2.25 2.73
CA SER A 77 -15.66 1.03 2.70
C SER A 77 -14.17 1.27 2.48
N VAL A 78 -13.73 2.55 2.39
CA VAL A 78 -12.30 2.89 2.21
C VAL A 78 -11.80 3.64 3.44
N TRP A 79 -10.81 3.05 4.11
CA TRP A 79 -10.17 3.55 5.31
C TRP A 79 -8.75 4.01 5.00
N ALA A 80 -8.29 5.04 5.70
CA ALA A 80 -6.94 5.56 5.53
C ALA A 80 -6.36 6.04 6.86
N CYS A 81 -5.11 5.70 7.15
CA CYS A 81 -4.42 6.28 8.29
C CYS A 81 -2.97 6.65 7.96
N ASP A 82 -2.43 7.55 8.74
CA ASP A 82 -1.02 7.94 8.72
C ASP A 82 -0.59 8.32 10.14
N LYS A 83 0.69 8.16 10.42
CA LYS A 83 1.28 8.56 11.71
C LYS A 83 1.23 10.08 11.91
N TYR A 84 1.31 10.85 10.82
CA TYR A 84 1.44 12.31 10.85
C TYR A 84 0.13 13.01 10.49
N GLN A 85 -0.22 14.01 11.29
CA GLN A 85 -1.49 14.75 11.13
C GLN A 85 -1.55 15.59 9.85
N TYR A 86 -0.44 16.22 9.45
CA TYR A 86 -0.44 17.11 8.28
C TYR A 86 -0.80 16.39 6.97
N PRO A 87 -0.20 15.25 6.62
CA PRO A 87 -0.62 14.50 5.44
C PRO A 87 -2.11 14.14 5.44
N LEU A 88 -2.69 13.81 6.60
CA LEU A 88 -4.10 13.45 6.71
C LEU A 88 -5.05 14.60 6.35
N GLN A 89 -4.68 15.85 6.65
CA GLN A 89 -5.45 17.01 6.23
C GLN A 89 -5.51 17.12 4.70
N VAL A 90 -4.36 16.91 4.04
CA VAL A 90 -4.29 16.90 2.57
C VAL A 90 -5.06 15.69 2.01
N ALA A 91 -4.91 14.51 2.63
CA ALA A 91 -5.60 13.30 2.23
C ALA A 91 -7.12 13.45 2.29
N ASN A 92 -7.64 14.08 3.35
CA ASN A 92 -9.08 14.32 3.47
C ASN A 92 -9.62 15.17 2.32
N ILE A 93 -8.88 16.22 1.93
CA ILE A 93 -9.24 17.04 0.77
C ILE A 93 -9.13 16.22 -0.53
N SER A 94 -8.06 15.43 -0.70
CA SER A 94 -7.81 14.68 -1.92
C SER A 94 -8.81 13.55 -2.15
N MET A 95 -9.33 12.92 -1.08
CA MET A 95 -10.32 11.86 -1.11
C MET A 95 -11.76 12.35 -1.33
N THR A 96 -11.99 13.67 -1.19
CA THR A 96 -13.33 14.27 -1.30
C THR A 96 -13.56 14.79 -2.71
N ASP A 97 -14.61 14.33 -3.38
CA ASP A 97 -15.09 14.82 -4.67
C ASP A 97 -16.43 15.58 -4.48
N ALA A 98 -16.94 16.20 -5.56
CA ALA A 98 -18.19 16.96 -5.51
C ALA A 98 -19.41 16.13 -5.06
N ASP A 99 -19.44 14.86 -5.42
CA ASP A 99 -20.50 13.90 -5.06
C ASP A 99 -20.30 13.24 -3.68
N THR A 100 -19.15 13.45 -3.05
CA THR A 100 -18.80 12.88 -1.73
C THR A 100 -18.59 13.96 -0.65
N ILE A 101 -18.74 15.24 -0.96
CA ILE A 101 -18.44 16.37 -0.06
C ILE A 101 -19.20 16.32 1.27
N ASN A 102 -20.36 15.69 1.28
CA ASN A 102 -21.20 15.53 2.47
C ASN A 102 -20.99 14.18 3.20
N LEU A 103 -20.04 13.35 2.74
CA LEU A 103 -19.75 12.07 3.32
C LEU A 103 -18.50 12.13 4.19
N ALA A 104 -18.54 11.46 5.33
CA ALA A 104 -17.37 11.37 6.23
C ALA A 104 -16.35 10.38 5.68
N ASN A 105 -15.17 10.88 5.29
CA ASN A 105 -14.04 10.00 4.99
C ASN A 105 -13.60 9.26 6.26
N ARG A 106 -13.32 7.97 6.16
CA ARG A 106 -12.79 7.15 7.26
C ARG A 106 -11.28 7.32 7.36
N ILE A 107 -10.87 8.54 7.72
CA ILE A 107 -9.48 8.94 7.82
C ILE A 107 -9.13 9.28 9.27
N PHE A 108 -8.02 8.75 9.78
CA PHE A 108 -7.64 8.89 11.18
C PHE A 108 -6.13 8.85 11.38
N GLN A 109 -5.65 9.49 12.46
CA GLN A 109 -4.24 9.45 12.81
C GLN A 109 -3.94 8.18 13.59
N HIS A 110 -3.01 7.36 13.08
CA HIS A 110 -2.55 6.14 13.75
C HIS A 110 -1.16 5.72 13.28
N ASN A 111 -0.40 5.08 14.17
CA ASN A 111 0.86 4.45 13.79
C ASN A 111 0.59 3.01 13.31
N ALA A 112 0.97 2.69 12.07
CA ALA A 112 0.79 1.37 11.49
C ALA A 112 1.45 0.23 12.31
N LEU A 113 2.49 0.54 13.10
CA LEU A 113 3.16 -0.43 13.98
C LEU A 113 2.30 -0.85 15.18
N THR A 114 1.26 -0.11 15.52
CA THR A 114 0.40 -0.39 16.67
C THR A 114 -1.06 -0.61 16.31
N LEU A 115 -1.40 -0.53 15.02
CA LEU A 115 -2.77 -0.64 14.52
C LEU A 115 -3.35 -2.04 14.78
N ASN A 116 -4.56 -2.10 15.36
CA ASN A 116 -5.29 -3.34 15.60
C ASN A 116 -6.76 -3.23 15.19
N ALA A 117 -7.33 -4.33 14.72
CA ALA A 117 -8.78 -4.42 14.53
C ALA A 117 -9.51 -4.42 15.88
N GLY A 118 -10.72 -3.85 15.89
CA GLY A 118 -11.53 -3.69 17.10
C GLY A 118 -11.25 -2.40 17.89
N GLU A 119 -10.22 -1.65 17.55
CA GLU A 119 -9.98 -0.33 18.15
C GLU A 119 -11.06 0.68 17.69
N THR A 120 -11.44 1.59 18.58
CA THR A 120 -12.37 2.68 18.27
C THR A 120 -11.59 3.92 17.84
N ILE A 121 -11.99 4.50 16.72
CA ILE A 121 -11.47 5.76 16.20
C ILE A 121 -12.58 6.79 16.10
N GLN A 122 -12.21 8.06 15.95
CA GLN A 122 -13.15 9.15 15.74
C GLN A 122 -12.90 9.80 14.38
N VAL A 123 -13.98 10.03 13.63
CA VAL A 123 -13.96 10.78 12.37
C VAL A 123 -14.97 11.94 12.46
N ILE A 124 -14.76 12.99 11.68
CA ILE A 124 -15.65 14.16 11.68
C ILE A 124 -16.77 13.94 10.66
N ASN A 125 -18.02 14.12 11.10
CA ASN A 125 -19.16 14.23 10.19
C ASN A 125 -19.08 15.60 9.49
N PRO A 126 -18.91 15.68 8.16
CA PRO A 126 -18.75 16.96 7.48
C PRO A 126 -20.02 17.79 7.43
N GLN A 127 -21.20 17.21 7.66
CA GLN A 127 -22.49 17.91 7.65
C GLN A 127 -22.78 18.60 8.98
N THR A 128 -22.43 17.97 10.11
CA THR A 128 -22.77 18.47 11.45
C THR A 128 -21.56 19.01 12.21
N GLY A 129 -20.35 18.61 11.83
CA GLY A 129 -19.13 18.88 12.56
C GLY A 129 -18.91 17.99 13.79
N ASP A 130 -19.84 17.07 14.08
CA ASP A 130 -19.75 16.17 15.23
C ASP A 130 -18.73 15.05 15.00
N LEU A 131 -18.18 14.54 16.09
CA LEU A 131 -17.33 13.34 16.08
C LEU A 131 -18.21 12.08 16.02
N MET A 132 -17.89 11.19 15.09
CA MET A 132 -18.49 9.87 14.94
C MET A 132 -17.49 8.82 15.38
N GLU A 133 -17.91 7.89 16.23
CA GLU A 133 -17.10 6.75 16.62
C GLU A 133 -17.26 5.61 15.62
N LEU A 134 -16.13 5.06 15.18
CA LEU A 134 -16.07 3.90 14.29
C LEU A 134 -15.14 2.86 14.86
N THR A 135 -15.48 1.59 14.70
CA THR A 135 -14.61 0.48 15.07
C THR A 135 -13.82 0.01 13.85
N ILE A 136 -12.51 -0.11 13.98
CA ILE A 136 -11.63 -0.60 12.90
C ILE A 136 -11.99 -2.06 12.61
N PRO A 137 -12.38 -2.39 11.36
CA PRO A 137 -12.74 -3.76 10.98
C PRO A 137 -11.49 -4.58 10.66
N LEU A 138 -11.68 -5.86 10.35
CA LEU A 138 -10.71 -6.63 9.57
C LEU A 138 -10.93 -6.31 8.08
N PHE A 139 -9.83 -6.02 7.37
CA PHE A 139 -9.85 -5.61 5.97
C PHE A 139 -9.67 -6.79 5.02
N GLY A 140 -10.42 -6.82 3.93
CA GLY A 140 -10.22 -7.79 2.84
C GLY A 140 -9.05 -7.41 1.94
N ALA A 141 -8.76 -6.11 1.82
CA ALA A 141 -7.64 -5.58 1.07
C ALA A 141 -6.94 -4.44 1.81
N VAL A 142 -5.63 -4.51 1.90
CA VAL A 142 -4.77 -3.42 2.38
C VAL A 142 -3.76 -3.08 1.29
N ALA A 143 -3.69 -1.81 0.86
CA ALA A 143 -2.68 -1.39 -0.10
C ALA A 143 -1.99 -0.11 0.37
N SER A 144 -0.67 -0.08 0.37
CA SER A 144 0.11 1.03 0.89
C SER A 144 1.46 1.20 0.22
N ASN A 145 1.88 2.46 0.07
CA ASN A 145 3.27 2.79 -0.21
C ASN A 145 3.97 2.97 1.13
N LEU A 146 4.66 1.94 1.60
CA LEU A 146 5.27 1.93 2.92
C LEU A 146 6.47 2.89 2.99
N PRO A 147 6.75 3.51 4.15
CA PRO A 147 7.85 4.47 4.28
C PRO A 147 9.22 3.80 4.11
N PHE A 148 10.04 4.32 3.17
CA PHE A 148 11.40 3.81 2.91
C PHE A 148 12.41 4.43 3.88
N VAL A 149 12.26 4.11 5.18
CA VAL A 149 13.11 4.62 6.26
C VAL A 149 14.12 3.56 6.65
N PRO A 150 15.42 3.74 6.33
CA PRO A 150 16.49 2.85 6.77
C PRO A 150 16.56 2.79 8.30
N PHE A 151 17.01 1.64 8.83
CA PHE A 151 17.09 1.38 10.26
C PHE A 151 17.79 2.50 11.05
N GLU A 152 18.86 3.05 10.50
CA GLU A 152 19.70 4.07 11.17
C GLU A 152 18.91 5.33 11.53
N ILE A 153 17.93 5.68 10.71
CA ILE A 153 17.14 6.92 10.85
C ILE A 153 15.68 6.67 11.25
N ILE A 154 15.31 5.44 11.63
CA ILE A 154 13.98 5.17 12.21
C ILE A 154 13.83 6.05 13.47
N PRO A 155 12.70 6.78 13.63
CA PRO A 155 12.43 7.58 14.82
C PRO A 155 12.49 6.76 16.11
N ASP A 156 12.95 7.36 17.21
CA ASP A 156 13.17 6.65 18.49
C ASP A 156 11.88 6.10 19.09
N ASP A 157 10.74 6.76 18.89
CA ASP A 157 9.42 6.26 19.27
C ASP A 157 9.07 4.97 18.52
N ASP A 158 9.32 4.89 17.21
CA ASP A 158 9.12 3.68 16.42
C ASP A 158 10.12 2.58 16.83
N LYS A 159 11.39 2.90 17.09
CA LYS A 159 12.38 1.94 17.62
C LYS A 159 11.93 1.34 18.94
N THR A 160 11.36 2.17 19.83
CA THR A 160 10.83 1.70 21.11
C THR A 160 9.69 0.71 20.88
N ILE A 161 8.74 1.01 20.01
CA ILE A 161 7.63 0.11 19.64
C ILE A 161 8.18 -1.22 19.10
N VAL A 162 9.09 -1.14 18.11
CA VAL A 162 9.70 -2.33 17.49
C VAL A 162 10.39 -3.23 18.53
N SER A 163 11.12 -2.65 19.48
CA SER A 163 11.81 -3.41 20.52
C SER A 163 10.90 -4.12 21.51
N GLN A 164 9.64 -3.70 21.62
CA GLN A 164 8.67 -4.24 22.59
C GLN A 164 7.75 -5.32 21.98
N ILE A 165 7.78 -5.51 20.66
CA ILE A 165 6.89 -6.45 19.98
C ILE A 165 7.66 -7.73 19.61
N PRO A 166 7.42 -8.86 20.30
CA PRO A 166 8.11 -10.13 20.04
C PRO A 166 7.99 -10.64 18.59
N LEU A 167 6.91 -10.23 17.89
CA LEU A 167 6.68 -10.55 16.49
C LEU A 167 7.86 -10.15 15.58
N PHE A 168 8.65 -9.16 16.00
CA PHE A 168 9.76 -8.64 15.22
C PHE A 168 11.11 -9.31 15.51
N GLU A 169 11.16 -10.25 16.46
CA GLU A 169 12.39 -10.99 16.79
C GLU A 169 12.94 -11.80 15.59
N THR A 170 12.06 -12.19 14.65
CA THR A 170 12.47 -12.94 13.45
C THR A 170 13.08 -12.05 12.37
N LEU A 171 12.83 -10.74 12.41
CA LEU A 171 13.46 -9.76 11.52
C LEU A 171 14.91 -9.51 11.92
N ASP A 172 15.73 -9.12 10.96
CA ASP A 172 17.06 -8.58 11.27
C ASP A 172 16.91 -7.27 12.05
N GLN A 173 17.72 -7.06 13.08
CA GLN A 173 17.69 -5.84 13.89
C GLN A 173 17.98 -4.55 13.11
N ARG A 174 18.52 -4.67 11.88
CA ARG A 174 18.78 -3.56 10.96
C ARG A 174 17.79 -3.52 9.80
N SER A 175 16.61 -4.10 9.97
CA SER A 175 15.57 -4.03 8.95
C SER A 175 15.02 -2.61 8.81
N ASP A 176 14.74 -2.20 7.58
CA ASP A 176 14.07 -0.94 7.29
C ASP A 176 12.65 -0.93 7.87
N LEU A 177 12.09 0.26 8.12
CA LEU A 177 10.80 0.44 8.78
C LEU A 177 9.66 -0.31 8.07
N TYR A 178 9.67 -0.36 6.74
CA TYR A 178 8.63 -1.07 5.98
C TYR A 178 8.55 -2.56 6.29
N CYS A 179 9.66 -3.21 6.70
CA CYS A 179 9.67 -4.62 7.06
C CYS A 179 8.81 -4.89 8.30
N TYR A 180 8.92 -4.03 9.30
CA TYR A 180 8.13 -4.12 10.53
C TYR A 180 6.66 -3.84 10.27
N ILE A 181 6.35 -2.79 9.49
CA ILE A 181 4.96 -2.45 9.15
C ILE A 181 4.32 -3.58 8.35
N ALA A 182 4.96 -4.10 7.29
CA ALA A 182 4.43 -5.19 6.49
C ALA A 182 4.12 -6.45 7.31
N THR A 183 4.95 -6.72 8.34
CA THR A 183 4.73 -7.84 9.25
C THR A 183 3.56 -7.58 10.20
N LYS A 184 3.48 -6.38 10.79
CA LYS A 184 2.45 -6.01 11.79
C LYS A 184 1.06 -5.92 11.17
N ILE A 185 0.96 -5.37 9.97
CA ILE A 185 -0.34 -5.08 9.34
C ILE A 185 -1.18 -6.34 9.06
N SER A 186 -0.57 -7.54 9.16
CA SER A 186 -1.31 -8.81 9.10
C SER A 186 -2.43 -8.88 10.13
N ASP A 187 -2.29 -8.19 11.26
CA ASP A 187 -3.23 -8.29 12.37
C ASP A 187 -4.58 -7.63 12.08
N VAL A 188 -4.63 -6.73 11.09
CA VAL A 188 -5.88 -6.08 10.64
C VAL A 188 -6.43 -6.66 9.33
N ILE A 189 -5.84 -7.72 8.79
CA ILE A 189 -6.28 -8.34 7.53
C ILE A 189 -7.10 -9.59 7.83
N LYS A 190 -8.20 -9.79 7.10
CA LYS A 190 -9.01 -11.02 7.14
C LYS A 190 -8.17 -12.25 6.73
N PRO A 191 -8.48 -13.48 7.20
CA PRO A 191 -7.96 -14.69 6.56
C PRO A 191 -8.21 -14.65 5.05
N ASN A 192 -7.22 -15.01 4.23
CA ASN A 192 -7.20 -14.89 2.77
C ASN A 192 -7.26 -13.45 2.21
N GLY A 193 -7.36 -12.43 3.05
CA GLY A 193 -7.27 -11.03 2.62
C GLY A 193 -5.89 -10.71 2.05
N LEU A 194 -5.81 -9.66 1.25
CA LEU A 194 -4.63 -9.29 0.48
C LEU A 194 -3.95 -8.05 1.05
N LEU A 195 -2.61 -8.06 1.00
CA LEU A 195 -1.76 -6.91 1.26
C LEU A 195 -0.94 -6.62 0.01
N GLY A 196 -1.14 -5.45 -0.59
CA GLY A 196 -0.31 -4.92 -1.67
C GLY A 196 0.58 -3.80 -1.15
N ILE A 197 1.89 -3.95 -1.25
CA ILE A 197 2.82 -2.94 -0.76
C ILE A 197 3.80 -2.49 -1.84
N ILE A 198 4.09 -1.19 -1.83
CA ILE A 198 5.24 -0.64 -2.53
C ILE A 198 6.36 -0.50 -1.50
N THR A 199 7.54 -1.05 -1.82
CA THR A 199 8.73 -0.98 -0.97
C THR A 199 9.95 -0.63 -1.81
N SER A 200 11.07 -0.25 -1.16
CA SER A 200 12.37 -0.23 -1.85
C SER A 200 12.73 -1.64 -2.31
N ASN A 201 13.60 -1.75 -3.30
CA ASN A 201 14.13 -3.05 -3.73
C ASN A 201 15.33 -3.53 -2.89
N SER A 202 15.68 -2.83 -1.80
CA SER A 202 16.83 -3.12 -0.94
C SER A 202 16.80 -4.52 -0.30
N TRP A 203 15.62 -5.11 -0.20
CA TRP A 203 15.46 -6.47 0.33
C TRP A 203 15.87 -7.56 -0.66
N LEU A 204 15.92 -7.27 -1.98
CA LEU A 204 16.30 -8.26 -2.99
C LEU A 204 17.80 -8.58 -2.92
N GLY A 205 18.14 -9.86 -2.76
CA GLY A 205 19.51 -10.35 -2.79
C GLY A 205 20.38 -9.94 -1.58
N THR A 206 19.77 -9.52 -0.47
CA THR A 206 20.49 -9.15 0.75
C THR A 206 20.17 -10.09 1.91
N LYS A 207 21.10 -10.24 2.87
CA LYS A 207 20.87 -11.04 4.08
C LYS A 207 19.67 -10.54 4.91
N THR A 208 19.53 -9.24 5.06
CA THR A 208 18.39 -8.61 5.72
C THR A 208 17.08 -8.90 4.99
N GLY A 209 17.12 -8.86 3.65
CA GLY A 209 15.99 -9.21 2.80
C GLY A 209 15.57 -10.69 2.90
N SER A 210 16.50 -11.61 3.02
CA SER A 210 16.17 -13.03 3.25
C SER A 210 15.40 -13.21 4.57
N LYS A 211 15.82 -12.53 5.63
CA LYS A 211 15.10 -12.50 6.91
C LYS A 211 13.70 -11.89 6.80
N PHE A 212 13.56 -10.83 6.02
CA PHE A 212 12.26 -10.23 5.76
C PHE A 212 11.32 -11.19 5.01
N VAL A 213 11.79 -11.85 3.95
CA VAL A 213 11.03 -12.86 3.22
C VAL A 213 10.63 -14.02 4.13
N GLU A 214 11.55 -14.53 4.96
CA GLU A 214 11.27 -15.58 5.96
C GLU A 214 10.15 -15.17 6.91
N THR A 215 10.22 -13.93 7.44
CA THR A 215 9.20 -13.38 8.34
C THR A 215 7.85 -13.20 7.64
N LEU A 216 7.84 -12.67 6.42
CA LEU A 216 6.61 -12.56 5.64
C LEU A 216 5.97 -13.93 5.42
N ARG A 217 6.75 -14.96 5.11
CA ARG A 217 6.24 -16.34 4.90
C ARG A 217 5.63 -16.98 6.14
N GLN A 218 5.89 -16.49 7.33
CA GLN A 218 5.19 -16.95 8.55
C GLN A 218 3.74 -16.49 8.58
N LYS A 219 3.45 -15.31 8.04
CA LYS A 219 2.13 -14.65 8.08
C LYS A 219 1.36 -14.74 6.77
N TYR A 220 2.08 -14.79 5.64
CA TYR A 220 1.52 -14.65 4.30
C TYR A 220 2.01 -15.73 3.35
N ASN A 221 1.25 -15.92 2.28
CA ASN A 221 1.73 -16.45 1.02
C ASN A 221 2.16 -15.28 0.14
N ILE A 222 3.37 -15.31 -0.42
CA ILE A 222 3.83 -14.29 -1.36
C ILE A 222 3.27 -14.67 -2.73
N LEU A 223 2.30 -13.91 -3.23
CA LEU A 223 1.64 -14.23 -4.50
C LEU A 223 2.39 -13.64 -5.70
N GLN A 224 2.78 -12.36 -5.61
CA GLN A 224 3.35 -11.65 -6.74
C GLN A 224 4.43 -10.67 -6.28
N VAL A 225 5.47 -10.54 -7.11
CA VAL A 225 6.49 -9.50 -7.01
C VAL A 225 6.59 -8.81 -8.36
N HIS A 226 6.36 -7.50 -8.41
CA HIS A 226 6.45 -6.71 -9.63
C HIS A 226 7.67 -5.80 -9.58
N ILE A 227 8.42 -5.76 -10.70
CA ILE A 227 9.63 -4.98 -10.85
C ILE A 227 9.53 -4.18 -12.15
N SER A 228 9.98 -2.93 -12.13
CA SER A 228 10.08 -2.12 -13.35
C SER A 228 11.31 -2.52 -14.16
N GLY A 229 11.09 -2.91 -15.40
CA GLY A 229 12.15 -3.09 -16.41
C GLY A 229 12.44 -1.82 -17.23
N LYS A 230 11.67 -0.74 -17.04
CA LYS A 230 11.77 0.52 -17.80
C LYS A 230 11.66 1.73 -16.89
N GLY A 231 12.80 2.13 -16.33
CA GLY A 231 12.85 3.33 -15.50
C GLY A 231 12.27 3.17 -14.09
N ARG A 232 12.28 4.25 -13.36
CA ARG A 232 11.76 4.33 -11.97
C ARG A 232 10.29 4.73 -12.00
N TRP A 233 9.50 4.18 -11.07
CA TRP A 233 8.10 4.60 -10.90
C TRP A 233 7.98 5.97 -10.23
N PHE A 234 8.95 6.33 -9.39
CA PHE A 234 8.99 7.62 -8.68
C PHE A 234 10.01 8.54 -9.33
N LYS A 235 9.58 9.67 -9.87
CA LYS A 235 10.44 10.64 -10.57
C LYS A 235 11.47 11.31 -9.65
N ASN A 236 11.11 11.51 -8.39
CA ASN A 236 11.89 12.28 -7.39
C ASN A 236 12.51 11.40 -6.32
N ALA A 237 12.57 10.07 -6.51
CA ALA A 237 13.20 9.15 -5.58
C ALA A 237 14.43 8.50 -6.20
N ASP A 238 15.56 8.52 -5.48
CA ASP A 238 16.75 7.76 -5.87
C ASP A 238 16.63 6.26 -5.57
N VAL A 239 15.43 5.81 -5.22
CA VAL A 239 15.14 4.43 -4.82
C VAL A 239 14.45 3.70 -5.96
N VAL A 240 14.94 2.52 -6.28
CA VAL A 240 14.19 1.55 -7.12
C VAL A 240 13.18 0.84 -6.23
N THR A 241 11.96 0.74 -6.72
CA THR A 241 10.85 0.20 -5.93
C THR A 241 10.30 -1.08 -6.53
N THR A 242 9.68 -1.91 -5.68
CA THR A 242 8.95 -3.13 -6.03
C THR A 242 7.53 -3.07 -5.51
N ILE A 243 6.60 -3.75 -6.19
CA ILE A 243 5.28 -4.07 -5.62
C ILE A 243 5.32 -5.52 -5.18
N ILE A 244 4.85 -5.80 -3.96
CA ILE A 244 4.68 -7.15 -3.44
C ILE A 244 3.20 -7.34 -3.13
N ILE A 245 2.60 -8.41 -3.65
CA ILE A 245 1.24 -8.82 -3.31
C ILE A 245 1.31 -10.06 -2.44
N LEU A 246 0.74 -9.93 -1.25
CA LEU A 246 0.76 -10.93 -0.19
C LEU A 246 -0.67 -11.34 0.14
N GLN A 247 -0.89 -12.63 0.42
CA GLN A 247 -2.16 -13.10 0.95
C GLN A 247 -1.98 -13.58 2.39
N LYS A 248 -2.77 -13.05 3.32
CA LYS A 248 -2.78 -13.58 4.68
C LYS A 248 -3.12 -15.04 4.67
N LYS A 249 -2.32 -15.86 5.37
CA LYS A 249 -2.50 -17.32 5.39
C LYS A 249 -3.94 -17.73 5.72
N GLY A 250 -4.45 -18.60 4.90
CA GLY A 250 -5.77 -19.24 4.98
C GLY A 250 -5.75 -20.47 4.08
N ASN A 251 -5.94 -20.28 2.77
CA ASN A 251 -5.73 -21.32 1.77
C ASN A 251 -4.33 -21.23 1.18
N ASN A 252 -3.68 -22.36 0.96
CA ASN A 252 -2.28 -22.38 0.49
C ASN A 252 -2.21 -22.19 -1.04
N GLU A 253 -1.77 -21.03 -1.51
CA GLU A 253 -1.13 -20.93 -2.83
C GLU A 253 0.38 -21.13 -2.67
N ASP A 254 0.92 -22.13 -3.37
CA ASP A 254 2.33 -22.55 -3.24
C ASP A 254 3.25 -21.87 -4.28
N ILE A 255 2.71 -20.97 -5.10
CA ILE A 255 3.42 -20.37 -6.24
C ILE A 255 3.52 -18.87 -6.07
N THR A 256 4.75 -18.34 -6.14
CA THR A 256 5.04 -16.90 -6.28
C THR A 256 5.34 -16.59 -7.74
N ARG A 257 4.75 -15.51 -8.24
CA ARG A 257 4.93 -15.03 -9.61
C ARG A 257 5.70 -13.71 -9.63
N PHE A 258 6.74 -13.66 -10.41
CA PHE A 258 7.56 -12.46 -10.62
C PHE A 258 7.21 -11.85 -11.96
N PHE A 259 6.86 -10.57 -11.96
CA PHE A 259 6.48 -9.80 -13.14
C PHE A 259 7.52 -8.72 -13.42
N LEU A 260 8.15 -8.76 -14.58
CA LEU A 260 8.99 -7.69 -15.07
C LEU A 260 8.21 -6.84 -16.07
N TRP A 261 7.93 -5.58 -15.74
CA TRP A 261 7.22 -4.66 -16.61
C TRP A 261 8.13 -4.16 -17.73
N LYS A 262 7.75 -4.41 -18.96
CA LYS A 262 8.54 -4.02 -20.16
C LYS A 262 8.22 -2.63 -20.68
N LYS A 263 7.21 -1.97 -20.15
CA LYS A 263 6.82 -0.60 -20.46
C LYS A 263 7.10 0.29 -19.26
N SER A 264 7.39 1.58 -19.53
CA SER A 264 7.42 2.59 -18.46
C SER A 264 6.04 2.74 -17.83
N LEU A 265 5.95 3.30 -16.62
CA LEU A 265 4.66 3.58 -15.99
C LEU A 265 3.79 4.46 -16.89
N TYR A 266 4.39 5.48 -17.54
CA TYR A 266 3.72 6.36 -18.47
C TYR A 266 3.16 5.59 -19.69
N ASP A 267 3.99 4.81 -20.40
CA ASP A 267 3.55 4.06 -21.59
C ASP A 267 2.50 2.99 -21.26
N LEU A 268 2.56 2.44 -20.04
CA LEU A 268 1.59 1.46 -19.56
C LEU A 268 0.21 2.09 -19.38
N THR A 269 0.16 3.30 -18.81
CA THR A 269 -1.09 3.94 -18.36
C THR A 269 -1.68 4.89 -19.42
N MET A 270 -0.87 5.35 -20.36
CA MET A 270 -1.38 6.08 -21.55
C MET A 270 -2.23 5.20 -22.47
N ASN A 271 -2.06 3.88 -22.39
CA ASN A 271 -2.88 2.90 -23.10
C ASN A 271 -3.53 1.96 -22.10
N THR A 272 -4.82 2.14 -21.86
CA THR A 272 -5.61 1.31 -20.91
C THR A 272 -5.53 -0.18 -21.24
N GLU A 273 -5.43 -0.55 -22.53
CA GLU A 273 -5.25 -1.94 -22.95
C GLU A 273 -3.95 -2.55 -22.40
N ASN A 274 -2.85 -1.80 -22.35
CA ASN A 274 -1.59 -2.28 -21.76
C ASN A 274 -1.72 -2.47 -20.24
N GLU A 275 -2.37 -1.55 -19.54
CA GLU A 275 -2.64 -1.69 -18.11
C GLU A 275 -3.51 -2.91 -17.85
N ASP A 276 -4.59 -3.09 -18.60
CA ASP A 276 -5.49 -4.23 -18.47
C ASP A 276 -4.78 -5.56 -18.76
N LYS A 277 -3.89 -5.62 -19.76
CA LYS A 277 -3.07 -6.80 -20.03
C LYS A 277 -2.15 -7.13 -18.84
N LEU A 278 -1.52 -6.12 -18.23
CA LEU A 278 -0.70 -6.33 -17.04
C LEU A 278 -1.55 -6.88 -15.88
N ILE A 279 -2.65 -6.21 -15.55
CA ILE A 279 -3.53 -6.61 -14.44
C ILE A 279 -4.08 -8.01 -14.68
N ASN A 280 -4.62 -8.28 -15.86
CA ASN A 280 -5.18 -9.60 -16.19
C ASN A 280 -4.11 -10.69 -16.18
N SER A 281 -2.89 -10.43 -16.66
CA SER A 281 -1.76 -11.37 -16.54
C SER A 281 -1.49 -11.72 -15.07
N ALA A 282 -1.47 -10.70 -14.19
CA ALA A 282 -1.25 -10.88 -12.77
C ALA A 282 -2.40 -11.65 -12.10
N LEU A 283 -3.66 -11.31 -12.43
CA LEU A 283 -4.85 -11.95 -11.87
C LEU A 283 -5.00 -13.41 -12.31
N LEU A 284 -4.71 -13.71 -13.58
CA LEU A 284 -4.83 -15.04 -14.15
C LEU A 284 -3.58 -15.91 -13.92
N GLY A 285 -2.49 -15.30 -13.45
CA GLY A 285 -1.22 -15.99 -13.22
C GLY A 285 -0.59 -16.55 -14.49
N LYS A 286 -0.79 -15.88 -15.64
CA LYS A 286 -0.20 -16.26 -16.92
C LYS A 286 0.18 -15.04 -17.74
N GLU A 287 1.23 -15.16 -18.55
CA GLU A 287 1.65 -14.12 -19.48
C GLU A 287 0.63 -14.01 -20.63
N LEU A 288 -0.04 -12.87 -20.76
CA LEU A 288 -1.02 -12.60 -21.83
C LEU A 288 -0.37 -11.86 -23.00
N ASP A 289 0.62 -11.01 -22.73
CA ASP A 289 1.32 -10.23 -23.75
C ASP A 289 2.76 -9.98 -23.29
N ASN A 290 3.71 -10.62 -23.97
CA ASN A 290 5.13 -10.51 -23.63
C ASN A 290 5.74 -9.14 -24.01
N THR A 291 5.01 -8.26 -24.70
CA THR A 291 5.45 -6.88 -24.95
C THR A 291 5.15 -5.95 -23.79
N VAL A 292 4.21 -6.32 -22.90
CA VAL A 292 3.81 -5.57 -21.71
C VAL A 292 4.57 -6.05 -20.48
N THR A 293 4.62 -7.37 -20.26
CA THR A 293 5.30 -7.96 -19.10
C THR A 293 5.91 -9.31 -19.45
N THR A 294 6.91 -9.72 -18.69
CA THR A 294 7.40 -11.10 -18.63
C THR A 294 7.12 -11.65 -17.25
N MET A 295 6.73 -12.91 -17.18
CA MET A 295 6.42 -13.60 -15.92
C MET A 295 7.32 -14.82 -15.73
N ALA A 296 7.78 -15.03 -14.50
CA ALA A 296 8.40 -16.27 -14.02
C ALA A 296 7.67 -16.74 -12.77
N SER A 297 7.51 -18.05 -12.61
CA SER A 297 6.82 -18.66 -11.47
C SER A 297 7.73 -19.59 -10.73
N TYR A 298 7.72 -19.50 -9.38
CA TYR A 298 8.53 -20.33 -8.50
C TYR A 298 7.66 -20.88 -7.37
N SER A 299 7.88 -22.14 -7.00
CA SER A 299 7.28 -22.67 -5.78
C SER A 299 7.86 -22.01 -4.54
N GLN A 300 7.13 -22.03 -3.43
CA GLN A 300 7.63 -21.52 -2.14
C GLN A 300 8.93 -22.24 -1.70
N GLN A 301 9.10 -23.51 -2.07
CA GLN A 301 10.33 -24.26 -1.83
C GLN A 301 11.49 -23.69 -2.64
N GLN A 302 11.31 -23.47 -3.95
CA GLN A 302 12.34 -22.90 -4.81
C GLN A 302 12.79 -21.51 -4.35
N ILE A 303 11.87 -20.69 -3.80
CA ILE A 303 12.21 -19.36 -3.25
C ILE A 303 13.05 -19.50 -1.97
N ALA A 304 12.83 -20.54 -1.18
CA ALA A 304 13.62 -20.79 0.03
C ALA A 304 15.06 -21.23 -0.26
N GLU A 305 15.32 -21.74 -1.45
CA GLU A 305 16.64 -22.21 -1.91
C GLU A 305 17.44 -21.10 -2.62
N LEU A 306 16.82 -19.95 -2.95
CA LEU A 306 17.45 -18.74 -3.51
C LEU A 306 18.03 -17.85 -2.42
#